data_ab06cbe8ea74a204291f193b712ac91a
#
_entry.id   ab06cbe8ea74a204291f193b712ac91a
#
_cell.length_a   1.000
_cell.length_b   1.000
_cell.length_c   1.000
_cell.angle_alpha   90.00
_cell.angle_beta   90.00
_cell.angle_gamma   90.00
#
_symmetry.space_group_name_H-M   'P 1'
#
loop_
_entity.id
_entity.type
_entity.pdbx_description
1 polymer ?
#
loop_
_entity_poly.entity_id
_entity_poly.type
_entity_poly.pdbx_seq_one_letter_code
_entity_poly.pdbx_strand_id
1 'polypeptide(L)'
;MPALRLHHASVQVPAGELARVTAFYRDVFGLKQVDNLAGIAWFELPNGDHVHLVEGVPADRASRAHFALHVDDFEETLERAVAHGSEIELAPDLWGAPRRFLHDPVGNLIEVFPAPPPIGLDPV
;
A
#
# COMPACT_ATOMS: atom_id res chain seq x y z
N MET A 1 8.45 27.65 -10.60
CA MET A 1 8.74 26.21 -10.41
C MET A 1 7.55 25.39 -10.87
N PRO A 2 7.74 24.37 -11.69
CA PRO A 2 6.65 23.47 -12.00
C PRO A 2 6.23 22.74 -10.71
N ALA A 3 4.95 22.47 -10.57
CA ALA A 3 4.45 21.65 -9.49
C ALA A 3 4.81 20.17 -9.74
N LEU A 4 5.31 19.51 -8.73
CA LEU A 4 5.55 18.07 -8.76
C LEU A 4 4.64 17.38 -7.77
N ARG A 5 4.14 16.25 -8.16
CA ARG A 5 3.22 15.47 -7.36
C ARG A 5 3.39 14.00 -7.73
N LEU A 6 3.35 13.13 -6.73
CA LEU A 6 3.27 11.71 -6.98
C LEU A 6 1.93 11.40 -7.64
N HIS A 7 1.94 10.70 -8.77
CA HIS A 7 0.72 10.28 -9.46
C HIS A 7 0.26 8.92 -8.95
N HIS A 8 1.14 7.94 -8.96
CA HIS A 8 0.81 6.59 -8.51
C HIS A 8 2.02 5.82 -8.04
N ALA A 9 1.76 4.78 -7.25
CA ALA A 9 2.69 3.72 -6.95
C ALA A 9 2.20 2.46 -7.64
N SER A 10 3.12 1.63 -8.14
CA SER A 10 2.78 0.38 -8.79
C SER A 10 3.44 -0.78 -8.06
N VAL A 11 2.72 -1.90 -7.96
CA VAL A 11 3.26 -3.16 -7.46
C VAL A 11 3.04 -4.25 -8.48
N GLN A 12 3.92 -5.25 -8.46
CA GLN A 12 3.90 -6.34 -9.40
C GLN A 12 3.10 -7.52 -8.87
N VAL A 13 2.35 -8.17 -9.75
CA VAL A 13 1.51 -9.30 -9.41
C VAL A 13 1.78 -10.43 -10.41
N PRO A 14 2.04 -11.66 -9.97
CA PRO A 14 2.22 -12.78 -10.87
C PRO A 14 0.98 -13.03 -11.71
N ALA A 15 1.16 -13.59 -12.91
CA ALA A 15 0.05 -13.95 -13.77
C ALA A 15 -0.95 -14.87 -13.03
N GLY A 16 -2.25 -14.58 -13.17
CA GLY A 16 -3.32 -15.35 -12.54
C GLY A 16 -3.66 -14.94 -11.10
N GLU A 17 -2.91 -14.02 -10.50
CA GLU A 17 -3.10 -13.63 -9.09
C GLU A 17 -3.78 -12.27 -8.90
N LEU A 18 -4.11 -11.57 -10.00
CA LEU A 18 -4.59 -10.19 -9.91
C LEU A 18 -5.87 -10.07 -9.09
N ALA A 19 -6.84 -10.97 -9.27
CA ALA A 19 -8.11 -10.91 -8.54
C ALA A 19 -7.91 -11.05 -7.03
N ARG A 20 -7.04 -11.97 -6.61
CA ARG A 20 -6.74 -12.21 -5.19
C ARG A 20 -6.05 -11.01 -4.56
N VAL A 21 -5.08 -10.44 -5.25
CA VAL A 21 -4.34 -9.28 -4.74
C VAL A 21 -5.23 -8.03 -4.74
N THR A 22 -6.07 -7.86 -5.76
CA THR A 22 -7.07 -6.79 -5.82
C THR A 22 -7.99 -6.83 -4.59
N ALA A 23 -8.47 -8.01 -4.21
CA ALA A 23 -9.33 -8.17 -3.03
C ALA A 23 -8.62 -7.72 -1.75
N PHE A 24 -7.33 -8.02 -1.61
CA PHE A 24 -6.55 -7.57 -0.47
C PHE A 24 -6.53 -6.04 -0.36
N TYR A 25 -6.18 -5.33 -1.43
CA TYR A 25 -6.08 -3.87 -1.39
C TYR A 25 -7.43 -3.21 -1.18
N ARG A 26 -8.48 -3.75 -1.79
CA ARG A 26 -9.85 -3.26 -1.58
C ARG A 26 -10.31 -3.45 -0.14
N ASP A 27 -10.12 -4.64 0.41
CA ASP A 27 -10.70 -5.01 1.71
C ASP A 27 -9.87 -4.49 2.89
N VAL A 28 -8.54 -4.47 2.77
CA VAL A 28 -7.66 -4.03 3.86
C VAL A 28 -7.64 -2.51 3.96
N PHE A 29 -7.50 -1.81 2.83
CA PHE A 29 -7.35 -0.36 2.81
C PHE A 29 -8.62 0.39 2.40
N GLY A 30 -9.66 -0.31 1.97
CA GLY A 30 -10.88 0.34 1.49
C GLY A 30 -10.67 1.14 0.21
N LEU A 31 -9.68 0.80 -0.60
CA LEU A 31 -9.37 1.55 -1.80
C LEU A 31 -10.47 1.38 -2.85
N LYS A 32 -10.79 2.49 -3.50
CA LYS A 32 -11.80 2.53 -4.55
C LYS A 32 -11.16 2.15 -5.89
N GLN A 33 -11.60 1.04 -6.47
CA GLN A 33 -11.17 0.66 -7.81
C GLN A 33 -11.88 1.55 -8.83
N VAL A 34 -11.11 2.28 -9.64
CA VAL A 34 -11.65 3.26 -10.59
C VAL A 34 -11.56 2.80 -12.03
N ASP A 35 -10.63 1.92 -12.34
CA ASP A 35 -10.50 1.34 -13.66
C ASP A 35 -9.85 -0.03 -13.56
N ASN A 36 -9.98 -0.80 -14.63
CA ASN A 36 -9.40 -2.12 -14.73
C ASN A 36 -9.02 -2.37 -16.19
N LEU A 37 -7.85 -1.87 -16.55
CA LEU A 37 -7.28 -2.19 -17.86
C LEU A 37 -6.81 -3.64 -17.85
N ALA A 38 -6.63 -4.23 -19.02
CA ALA A 38 -6.15 -5.60 -19.12
C ALA A 38 -4.83 -5.77 -18.38
N GLY A 39 -4.82 -6.61 -17.35
CA GLY A 39 -3.64 -6.88 -16.53
C GLY A 39 -3.26 -5.79 -15.53
N ILE A 40 -4.09 -4.75 -15.37
CA ILE A 40 -3.81 -3.67 -14.40
C ILE A 40 -5.08 -3.34 -13.63
N ALA A 41 -5.02 -3.41 -12.30
CA ALA A 41 -6.07 -2.90 -11.42
C ALA A 41 -5.64 -1.52 -10.90
N TRP A 42 -6.52 -0.53 -11.04
CA TRP A 42 -6.27 0.84 -10.63
C TRP A 42 -7.15 1.21 -9.44
N PHE A 43 -6.52 1.71 -8.39
CA PHE A 43 -7.22 2.21 -7.21
C PHE A 43 -6.94 3.69 -7.05
N GLU A 44 -7.95 4.43 -6.61
CA GLU A 44 -7.82 5.84 -6.28
C GLU A 44 -7.87 6.04 -4.77
N LEU A 45 -6.94 6.82 -4.24
CA LEU A 45 -6.94 7.26 -2.86
C LEU A 45 -7.81 8.52 -2.71
N PRO A 46 -8.27 8.83 -1.48
CA PRO A 46 -9.11 10.02 -1.27
C PRO A 46 -8.48 11.33 -1.74
N ASN A 47 -7.16 11.43 -1.76
CA ASN A 47 -6.46 12.64 -2.23
C ASN A 47 -6.26 12.67 -3.76
N GLY A 48 -6.72 11.66 -4.48
CA GLY A 48 -6.57 11.55 -5.92
C GLY A 48 -5.30 10.87 -6.42
N ASP A 49 -4.40 10.48 -5.55
CA ASP A 49 -3.27 9.63 -5.92
C ASP A 49 -3.74 8.20 -6.21
N HIS A 50 -2.96 7.45 -6.95
CA HIS A 50 -3.34 6.10 -7.36
C HIS A 50 -2.37 5.04 -6.88
N VAL A 51 -2.89 3.82 -6.73
CA VAL A 51 -2.11 2.59 -6.58
C VAL A 51 -2.51 1.66 -7.72
N HIS A 52 -1.53 1.12 -8.43
CA HIS A 52 -1.74 0.21 -9.55
C HIS A 52 -1.17 -1.15 -9.21
N LEU A 53 -1.93 -2.20 -9.52
CA LEU A 53 -1.46 -3.58 -9.48
C LEU A 53 -1.24 -4.02 -10.92
N VAL A 54 0.00 -4.38 -11.27
CA VAL A 54 0.39 -4.73 -12.65
C VAL A 54 0.67 -6.22 -12.72
N GLU A 55 -0.18 -6.94 -13.45
CA GLU A 55 -0.05 -8.39 -13.60
C GLU A 55 0.99 -8.76 -14.65
N GLY A 56 1.66 -9.88 -14.44
CA GLY A 56 2.56 -10.50 -15.40
C GLY A 56 3.99 -10.68 -14.91
N VAL A 57 4.39 -9.93 -13.88
CA VAL A 57 5.75 -10.02 -13.31
C VAL A 57 5.64 -10.43 -11.85
N PRO A 58 6.34 -11.49 -11.40
CA PRO A 58 6.34 -11.87 -10.00
C PRO A 58 6.90 -10.76 -9.12
N ALA A 59 6.32 -10.60 -7.92
CA ALA A 59 6.87 -9.74 -6.90
C ALA A 59 8.20 -10.31 -6.40
N ASP A 60 9.14 -9.43 -6.08
CA ASP A 60 10.39 -9.82 -5.43
C ASP A 60 10.20 -9.75 -3.92
N ARG A 61 9.97 -10.92 -3.29
CA ARG A 61 9.73 -11.01 -1.85
C ARG A 61 10.93 -10.60 -1.00
N ALA A 62 12.13 -10.60 -1.56
CA ALA A 62 13.35 -10.17 -0.88
C ALA A 62 13.54 -8.65 -0.95
N SER A 63 12.84 -7.96 -1.83
CA SER A 63 12.93 -6.51 -1.96
C SER A 63 12.35 -5.80 -0.75
N ARG A 64 13.04 -4.74 -0.32
CA ARG A 64 12.52 -3.81 0.70
C ARG A 64 11.90 -2.56 0.06
N ALA A 65 11.80 -2.51 -1.27
CA ALA A 65 11.11 -1.44 -1.96
C ALA A 65 9.62 -1.47 -1.58
N HIS A 66 9.07 -0.31 -1.24
CA HIS A 66 7.70 -0.23 -0.76
C HIS A 66 7.15 1.19 -0.96
N PHE A 67 5.86 1.32 -0.82
CA PHE A 67 5.21 2.62 -0.62
C PHE A 67 4.57 2.65 0.76
N ALA A 68 4.23 3.85 1.21
CA ALA A 68 3.65 4.05 2.54
C ALA A 68 2.30 4.75 2.45
N LEU A 69 1.39 4.35 3.33
CA LEU A 69 0.05 4.92 3.44
C LEU A 69 -0.18 5.43 4.87
N HIS A 70 -0.76 6.63 4.98
CA HIS A 70 -1.41 7.05 6.21
C HIS A 70 -2.82 6.48 6.24
N VAL A 71 -3.21 5.89 7.34
CA VAL A 71 -4.54 5.32 7.52
C VAL A 71 -5.15 5.85 8.81
N ASP A 72 -6.41 6.29 8.76
CA ASP A 72 -7.10 6.83 9.94
C ASP A 72 -7.43 5.74 10.95
N ASP A 73 -7.71 4.54 10.46
CA ASP A 73 -8.12 3.38 11.24
C ASP A 73 -6.98 2.36 11.35
N PHE A 74 -5.86 2.78 11.91
CA PHE A 74 -4.61 2.02 11.93
C PHE A 74 -4.78 0.61 12.50
N GLU A 75 -5.39 0.48 13.69
CA GLU A 75 -5.55 -0.82 14.33
C GLU A 75 -6.48 -1.73 13.52
N GLU A 76 -7.58 -1.19 13.00
CA GLU A 76 -8.53 -1.94 12.18
C GLU A 76 -7.92 -2.34 10.85
N THR A 77 -7.06 -1.51 10.28
CA THR A 77 -6.31 -1.85 9.06
C THR A 77 -5.43 -3.07 9.30
N LEU A 78 -4.70 -3.10 10.42
CA LEU A 78 -3.86 -4.24 10.78
C LEU A 78 -4.70 -5.50 10.97
N GLU A 79 -5.85 -5.40 11.64
CA GLU A 79 -6.76 -6.53 11.84
C GLU A 79 -7.25 -7.09 10.50
N ARG A 80 -7.64 -6.23 9.56
CA ARG A 80 -8.08 -6.65 8.23
C ARG A 80 -6.94 -7.32 7.45
N ALA A 81 -5.73 -6.78 7.57
CA ALA A 81 -4.56 -7.38 6.93
C ALA A 81 -4.29 -8.80 7.43
N VAL A 82 -4.34 -8.99 8.75
CA VAL A 82 -4.17 -10.31 9.37
C VAL A 82 -5.28 -11.27 8.91
N ALA A 83 -6.52 -10.80 8.82
CA ALA A 83 -7.64 -11.60 8.32
C ALA A 83 -7.43 -12.05 6.87
N HIS A 84 -6.68 -11.30 6.08
CA HIS A 84 -6.27 -11.67 4.72
C HIS A 84 -4.98 -12.50 4.67
N GLY A 85 -4.45 -12.91 5.82
CA GLY A 85 -3.25 -13.72 5.90
C GLY A 85 -1.94 -12.94 5.79
N SER A 86 -1.98 -11.62 5.91
CA SER A 86 -0.77 -10.81 5.87
C SER A 86 0.12 -11.06 7.08
N GLU A 87 1.41 -11.12 6.84
CA GLU A 87 2.39 -11.03 7.91
C GLU A 87 2.61 -9.56 8.24
N ILE A 88 2.66 -9.25 9.53
CA ILE A 88 2.90 -7.90 10.03
C ILE A 88 4.31 -7.84 10.57
N GLU A 89 5.12 -6.93 10.02
CA GLU A 89 6.46 -6.66 10.55
C GLU A 89 6.42 -5.45 11.47
N LEU A 90 7.00 -5.60 12.65
CA LEU A 90 7.21 -4.50 13.58
C LEU A 90 8.35 -3.61 13.06
N ALA A 91 8.24 -2.33 13.33
CA ALA A 91 9.28 -1.36 13.01
C ALA A 91 9.38 -0.33 14.13
N PRO A 92 10.54 0.29 14.34
CA PRO A 92 10.65 1.36 15.32
C PRO A 92 9.70 2.51 15.00
N ASP A 93 9.23 3.20 16.05
CA ASP A 93 8.44 4.41 15.89
C ASP A 93 9.20 5.43 15.03
N LEU A 94 8.44 6.18 14.24
CA LEU A 94 8.99 7.19 13.36
C LEU A 94 8.23 8.48 13.59
N TRP A 95 8.95 9.57 13.86
CA TRP A 95 8.38 10.88 14.19
C TRP A 95 7.34 10.82 15.31
N GLY A 96 7.61 9.96 16.32
CA GLY A 96 6.72 9.80 17.47
C GLY A 96 5.47 8.98 17.20
N ALA A 97 5.36 8.31 16.07
CA ALA A 97 4.21 7.50 15.70
C ALA A 97 4.60 6.05 15.45
N PRO A 98 3.72 5.09 15.79
CA PRO A 98 3.94 3.70 15.42
C PRO A 98 3.85 3.53 13.91
N ARG A 99 4.50 2.50 13.41
CA ARG A 99 4.39 2.08 12.02
C ARG A 99 4.54 0.58 11.91
N ARG A 100 4.01 0.03 10.84
CA ARG A 100 4.10 -1.40 10.55
C ARG A 100 4.33 -1.60 9.08
N PHE A 101 4.96 -2.72 8.75
CA PHE A 101 5.02 -3.21 7.37
C PHE A 101 4.05 -4.37 7.21
N LEU A 102 3.27 -4.32 6.14
CA LEU A 102 2.37 -5.38 5.74
C LEU A 102 2.92 -6.06 4.49
N HIS A 103 2.60 -7.34 4.34
CA HIS A 103 2.86 -8.05 3.10
C HIS A 103 1.54 -8.32 2.39
N ASP A 104 1.44 -7.95 1.12
CA ASP A 104 0.29 -8.35 0.33
C ASP A 104 0.34 -9.86 0.02
N PRO A 105 -0.70 -10.46 -0.57
CA PRO A 105 -0.74 -11.90 -0.76
C PRO A 105 0.41 -12.49 -1.58
N VAL A 106 1.07 -11.69 -2.40
CA VAL A 106 2.19 -12.15 -3.24
C VAL A 106 3.55 -11.62 -2.78
N GLY A 107 3.58 -10.93 -1.64
CA GLY A 107 4.82 -10.53 -0.97
C GLY A 107 5.29 -9.11 -1.24
N ASN A 108 4.49 -8.26 -1.86
CA ASN A 108 4.82 -6.83 -1.93
C ASN A 108 4.75 -6.21 -0.54
N LEU A 109 5.66 -5.30 -0.25
CA LEU A 109 5.79 -4.66 1.04
C LEU A 109 5.07 -3.32 1.05
N ILE A 110 4.27 -3.08 2.08
CA ILE A 110 3.54 -1.82 2.27
C ILE A 110 3.78 -1.33 3.69
N GLU A 111 4.18 -0.08 3.83
CA GLU A 111 4.31 0.55 5.14
C GLU A 111 3.02 1.29 5.48
N VAL A 112 2.57 1.20 6.73
CA VAL A 112 1.37 1.92 7.19
C VAL A 112 1.68 2.73 8.45
N PHE A 113 1.11 3.93 8.49
CA PHE A 113 1.17 4.86 9.62
C PHE A 113 -0.23 5.25 10.05
N PRO A 114 -0.49 5.54 11.32
CA PRO A 114 -1.72 6.22 11.71
C PRO A 114 -1.76 7.63 11.10
N ALA A 115 -2.92 8.07 10.64
CA ALA A 115 -3.10 9.43 10.16
C ALA A 115 -3.50 10.35 11.32
N PRO A 116 -3.12 11.60 11.29
CA PRO A 116 -1.80 12.07 10.92
C PRO A 116 -0.82 11.82 12.03
N PRO A 117 0.44 11.68 11.82
CA PRO A 117 1.21 12.83 12.23
C PRO A 117 1.66 13.54 10.98
N PRO A 118 1.59 14.86 10.95
CA PRO A 118 2.35 15.57 9.95
C PRO A 118 3.80 15.15 10.11
N ILE A 119 4.43 14.78 9.02
CA ILE A 119 5.86 14.57 9.01
C ILE A 119 6.48 15.95 9.18
N GLY A 120 6.76 16.29 10.44
CA GLY A 120 7.35 17.59 10.77
C GLY A 120 8.86 17.54 10.69
N LEU A 121 9.39 17.28 9.50
CA LEU A 121 10.83 17.36 9.29
C LEU A 121 11.21 18.77 8.88
N ASP A 122 12.26 19.31 9.52
CA ASP A 122 12.82 20.59 9.11
C ASP A 122 13.57 20.39 7.79
N PRO A 123 13.52 21.37 6.86
CA PRO A 123 14.34 21.34 5.66
C PRO A 123 15.83 21.30 6.02
N VAL A 124 16.57 20.52 5.28
CA VAL A 124 18.03 20.45 5.42
C VAL A 124 18.74 21.41 4.50
#